data_33223c159373c83a20c2e2429f17dcb8
#
_entry.id   33223c159373c83a20c2e2429f17dcb8
#
_cell.length_a   1.000
_cell.length_b   1.000
_cell.length_c   1.000
_cell.angle_alpha   90.00
_cell.angle_beta   90.00
_cell.angle_gamma   90.00
#
_symmetry.space_group_name_H-M   'P 1'
#
loop_
_entity.id
_entity.type
_entity.pdbx_description
1 polymer ?
#
loop_
_entity_poly.entity_id
_entity_poly.type
_entity_poly.pdbx_seq_one_letter_code
_entity_poly.pdbx_strand_id
1 'polypeptide(L)'
;MEMNYCMQCGTKLVMKYHETEGKDIPYCSTCSDYRFLVFNTAVSMVVTNQAEDRILLIKQYGRDRYILVAGYINKGEDAEHAVIREVEEEMNLHVVNVRFNHSHYFAKSNTLMLNYTAIVDSMDVHENDEIDAYRWFSREEAAKNVARHSLAGDFLKGYLTGEYHFSDMEN
;
A
#
# COMPACT_ATOMS: atom_id res chain seq x y z
N MET A 1 -0.32 4.86 16.37
CA MET A 1 -1.18 5.86 17.06
C MET A 1 -1.95 5.12 18.15
N GLU A 2 -1.90 5.59 19.40
CA GLU A 2 -2.66 4.97 20.47
C GLU A 2 -4.11 5.38 20.42
N MET A 3 -5.03 4.42 20.61
CA MET A 3 -6.46 4.67 20.66
C MET A 3 -6.86 4.99 22.09
N ASN A 4 -7.10 6.27 22.39
CA ASN A 4 -7.44 6.74 23.74
C ASN A 4 -8.96 6.88 23.99
N TYR A 5 -9.76 6.93 22.93
CA TYR A 5 -11.20 7.12 22.99
C TYR A 5 -11.94 6.12 22.11
N CYS A 6 -13.12 5.71 22.55
CA CYS A 6 -13.97 4.81 21.79
C CYS A 6 -14.51 5.49 20.52
N MET A 7 -14.25 4.90 19.36
CA MET A 7 -14.72 5.43 18.07
C MET A 7 -16.24 5.44 17.93
N GLN A 8 -16.95 4.63 18.71
CA GLN A 8 -18.41 4.52 18.64
C GLN A 8 -19.13 5.53 19.53
N CYS A 9 -18.64 5.78 20.76
CA CYS A 9 -19.35 6.62 21.74
C CYS A 9 -18.51 7.73 22.38
N GLY A 10 -17.24 7.88 22.00
CA GLY A 10 -16.35 8.91 22.52
C GLY A 10 -15.86 8.72 23.96
N THR A 11 -16.26 7.66 24.65
CA THR A 11 -15.80 7.38 26.03
C THR A 11 -14.29 7.10 26.05
N LYS A 12 -13.58 7.64 27.03
CA LYS A 12 -12.16 7.35 27.25
C LYS A 12 -11.97 5.86 27.52
N LEU A 13 -11.07 5.21 26.81
CA LEU A 13 -10.78 3.80 26.95
C LEU A 13 -9.92 3.53 28.17
N VAL A 14 -10.09 2.35 28.76
CA VAL A 14 -9.23 1.80 29.82
C VAL A 14 -8.59 0.51 29.34
N MET A 15 -7.38 0.21 29.79
CA MET A 15 -6.76 -1.07 29.49
C MET A 15 -7.40 -2.15 30.34
N LYS A 16 -7.82 -3.25 29.72
CA LYS A 16 -8.46 -4.40 30.38
C LYS A 16 -7.90 -5.69 29.79
N TYR A 17 -7.56 -6.63 30.67
CA TYR A 17 -7.05 -7.92 30.26
C TYR A 17 -8.08 -8.71 29.43
N HIS A 18 -7.63 -9.22 28.28
CA HIS A 18 -8.42 -10.06 27.39
C HIS A 18 -7.88 -11.50 27.45
N GLU A 19 -8.68 -12.41 27.97
CA GLU A 19 -8.22 -13.80 28.27
C GLU A 19 -7.73 -14.54 27.02
N THR A 20 -8.49 -14.46 25.91
CA THR A 20 -8.13 -15.15 24.65
C THR A 20 -6.87 -14.58 24.00
N GLU A 21 -6.66 -13.25 24.08
CA GLU A 21 -5.49 -12.59 23.51
C GLU A 21 -4.26 -12.62 24.44
N GLY A 22 -4.47 -12.95 25.72
CA GLY A 22 -3.41 -13.03 26.72
C GLY A 22 -2.73 -11.71 27.03
N LYS A 23 -3.38 -10.56 26.79
CA LYS A 23 -2.83 -9.21 26.96
C LYS A 23 -3.91 -8.19 27.28
N ASP A 24 -3.46 -7.02 27.75
CA ASP A 24 -4.34 -5.87 27.93
C ASP A 24 -4.71 -5.25 26.59
N ILE A 25 -6.02 -5.02 26.40
CA ILE A 25 -6.59 -4.37 25.20
C ILE A 25 -7.45 -3.18 25.63
N PRO A 26 -7.47 -2.07 24.88
CA PRO A 26 -8.36 -0.96 25.13
C PRO A 26 -9.83 -1.42 25.23
N TYR A 27 -10.51 -1.06 26.33
CA TYR A 27 -11.89 -1.43 26.62
C TYR A 27 -12.75 -0.21 26.84
N CYS A 28 -13.94 -0.19 26.23
CA CYS A 28 -14.93 0.84 26.43
C CYS A 28 -15.95 0.39 27.49
N SER A 29 -15.97 1.03 28.65
CA SER A 29 -16.91 0.72 29.73
C SER A 29 -18.37 1.05 29.37
N THR A 30 -18.61 2.05 28.54
CA THR A 30 -19.95 2.45 28.10
C THR A 30 -20.55 1.47 27.09
N CYS A 31 -19.74 1.04 26.10
CA CYS A 31 -20.18 0.04 25.11
C CYS A 31 -20.05 -1.40 25.62
N SER A 32 -19.37 -1.61 26.75
CA SER A 32 -19.02 -2.93 27.30
C SER A 32 -18.30 -3.83 26.32
N ASP A 33 -17.31 -3.25 25.57
CA ASP A 33 -16.66 -3.94 24.46
C ASP A 33 -15.21 -3.53 24.30
N TYR A 34 -14.38 -4.48 23.82
CA TYR A 34 -12.96 -4.25 23.52
C TYR A 34 -12.80 -3.47 22.22
N ARG A 35 -11.70 -2.71 22.13
CA ARG A 35 -11.35 -1.93 20.94
C ARG A 35 -9.97 -2.32 20.47
N PHE A 36 -9.91 -3.09 19.40
CA PHE A 36 -8.66 -3.44 18.75
C PHE A 36 -8.07 -2.25 18.02
N LEU A 37 -6.74 -2.23 17.90
CA LEU A 37 -6.05 -1.14 17.21
C LEU A 37 -6.51 -1.04 15.76
N VAL A 38 -6.70 0.19 15.31
CA VAL A 38 -7.11 0.51 13.95
C VAL A 38 -5.92 1.12 13.22
N PHE A 39 -5.68 0.64 12.01
CA PHE A 39 -4.71 1.18 11.08
C PHE A 39 -5.30 1.19 9.67
N ASN A 40 -4.75 2.02 8.80
CA ASN A 40 -5.15 2.06 7.40
C ASN A 40 -4.62 0.81 6.68
N THR A 41 -5.33 0.40 5.65
CA THR A 41 -4.87 -0.63 4.72
C THR A 41 -4.78 -0.05 3.32
N ALA A 42 -3.70 -0.34 2.62
CA ALA A 42 -3.47 0.16 1.27
C ALA A 42 -2.72 -0.87 0.44
N VAL A 43 -2.87 -0.78 -0.87
CA VAL A 43 -2.11 -1.55 -1.85
C VAL A 43 -1.07 -0.66 -2.51
N SER A 44 0.03 -1.27 -2.94
CA SER A 44 1.05 -0.68 -3.80
C SER A 44 1.36 -1.68 -4.90
N MET A 45 1.52 -1.24 -6.14
CA MET A 45 1.64 -2.15 -7.27
C MET A 45 2.91 -1.90 -8.07
N VAL A 46 3.65 -2.99 -8.34
CA VAL A 46 4.60 -3.05 -9.44
C VAL A 46 3.79 -3.39 -10.69
N VAL A 47 3.38 -2.37 -11.44
CA VAL A 47 2.63 -2.55 -12.70
C VAL A 47 3.61 -2.93 -13.80
N THR A 48 3.37 -4.07 -14.47
CA THR A 48 4.24 -4.59 -15.54
C THR A 48 3.45 -4.96 -16.78
N ASN A 49 4.12 -4.96 -17.94
CA ASN A 49 3.60 -5.59 -19.15
C ASN A 49 3.61 -7.12 -19.03
N GLN A 50 2.99 -7.83 -19.98
CA GLN A 50 2.90 -9.30 -19.98
C GLN A 50 4.26 -10.01 -20.01
N ALA A 51 5.28 -9.39 -20.63
CA ALA A 51 6.64 -9.94 -20.66
C ALA A 51 7.42 -9.69 -19.35
N GLU A 52 6.87 -8.92 -18.43
CA GLU A 52 7.48 -8.50 -17.15
C GLU A 52 8.88 -7.85 -17.31
N ASP A 53 9.14 -7.27 -18.47
CA ASP A 53 10.39 -6.56 -18.79
C ASP A 53 10.25 -5.04 -18.72
N ARG A 54 9.02 -4.51 -18.58
CA ARG A 54 8.70 -3.10 -18.41
C ARG A 54 7.93 -2.87 -17.12
N ILE A 55 8.32 -1.86 -16.38
CA ILE A 55 7.72 -1.43 -15.11
C ILE A 55 7.23 -0.01 -15.27
N LEU A 56 5.96 0.24 -14.94
CA LEU A 56 5.36 1.56 -14.91
C LEU A 56 5.70 2.26 -13.60
N LEU A 57 6.25 3.47 -13.70
CA LEU A 57 6.39 4.38 -12.57
C LEU A 57 5.65 5.68 -12.88
N ILE A 58 5.11 6.29 -11.83
CA ILE A 58 4.29 7.50 -11.91
C ILE A 58 4.87 8.64 -11.06
N LYS A 59 4.46 9.88 -11.39
CA LYS A 59 4.61 11.05 -10.52
C LYS A 59 3.24 11.58 -10.16
N GLN A 60 3.05 12.00 -8.91
CA GLN A 60 1.77 12.49 -8.39
C GLN A 60 1.96 13.73 -7.49
N TYR A 61 0.91 14.56 -7.40
CA TYR A 61 0.80 15.68 -6.45
C TYR A 61 1.93 16.70 -6.57
N GLY A 62 2.37 17.01 -7.79
CA GLY A 62 3.41 17.99 -8.09
C GLY A 62 4.81 17.59 -7.61
N ARG A 63 5.02 16.32 -7.27
CA ARG A 63 6.32 15.83 -6.77
C ARG A 63 7.17 15.32 -7.91
N ASP A 64 8.38 15.87 -8.05
CA ASP A 64 9.34 15.44 -9.08
C ASP A 64 10.11 14.18 -8.67
N ARG A 65 9.39 13.08 -8.43
CA ARG A 65 9.96 11.77 -8.14
C ARG A 65 9.04 10.66 -8.63
N TYR A 66 9.63 9.61 -9.19
CA TYR A 66 8.89 8.43 -9.60
C TYR A 66 8.60 7.51 -8.41
N ILE A 67 7.37 7.03 -8.35
CA ILE A 67 6.88 6.09 -7.34
C ILE A 67 6.10 4.96 -8.00
N LEU A 68 5.73 3.95 -7.22
CA LEU A 68 4.77 2.92 -7.62
C LEU A 68 3.34 3.45 -7.52
N VAL A 69 2.43 2.91 -8.33
CA VAL A 69 0.98 3.10 -8.18
C VAL A 69 0.56 2.57 -6.81
N ALA A 70 -0.31 3.27 -6.11
CA ALA A 70 -0.75 2.89 -4.77
C ALA A 70 -2.08 3.55 -4.41
N GLY A 71 -2.95 2.83 -3.68
CA GLY A 71 -4.21 3.37 -3.21
C GLY A 71 -4.72 2.68 -1.95
N TYR A 72 -5.74 3.25 -1.32
CA TYR A 72 -6.37 2.68 -0.14
C TYR A 72 -7.36 1.57 -0.50
N ILE A 73 -7.39 0.53 0.33
CA ILE A 73 -8.43 -0.50 0.26
C ILE A 73 -9.71 0.07 0.88
N ASN A 74 -10.81 0.03 0.14
CA ASN A 74 -12.10 0.50 0.60
C ASN A 74 -12.77 -0.51 1.54
N LYS A 75 -13.69 -0.03 2.39
CA LYS A 75 -14.47 -0.92 3.24
C LYS A 75 -15.30 -1.90 2.40
N GLY A 76 -15.09 -3.19 2.61
CA GLY A 76 -15.78 -4.26 1.88
C GLY A 76 -15.13 -4.66 0.57
N GLU A 77 -13.92 -4.16 0.30
CA GLU A 77 -13.11 -4.47 -0.87
C GLU A 77 -11.98 -5.43 -0.48
N ASP A 78 -11.69 -6.42 -1.30
CA ASP A 78 -10.50 -7.26 -1.16
C ASP A 78 -9.28 -6.55 -1.75
N ALA A 79 -8.09 -6.89 -1.26
CA ALA A 79 -6.86 -6.22 -1.69
C ALA A 79 -6.58 -6.37 -3.19
N GLU A 80 -6.87 -7.55 -3.76
CA GLU A 80 -6.71 -7.83 -5.19
C GLU A 80 -7.67 -6.99 -6.05
N HIS A 81 -8.90 -6.75 -5.57
CA HIS A 81 -9.85 -5.86 -6.24
C HIS A 81 -9.39 -4.40 -6.16
N ALA A 82 -8.83 -3.97 -5.02
CA ALA A 82 -8.25 -2.63 -4.90
C ALA A 82 -7.07 -2.43 -5.87
N VAL A 83 -6.20 -3.45 -6.06
CA VAL A 83 -5.13 -3.41 -7.06
C VAL A 83 -5.67 -3.17 -8.46
N ILE A 84 -6.70 -3.93 -8.87
CA ILE A 84 -7.30 -3.81 -10.21
C ILE A 84 -7.93 -2.43 -10.36
N ARG A 85 -8.76 -2.01 -9.41
CA ARG A 85 -9.45 -0.72 -9.42
C ARG A 85 -8.48 0.46 -9.54
N GLU A 86 -7.45 0.53 -8.69
CA GLU A 86 -6.49 1.63 -8.70
C GLU A 86 -5.72 1.72 -10.04
N VAL A 87 -5.32 0.58 -10.61
CA VAL A 87 -4.64 0.57 -11.93
C VAL A 87 -5.60 1.01 -13.05
N GLU A 88 -6.86 0.57 -13.01
CA GLU A 88 -7.87 0.97 -13.99
C GLU A 88 -8.26 2.45 -13.83
N GLU A 89 -8.50 2.92 -12.60
CA GLU A 89 -8.90 4.30 -12.31
C GLU A 89 -7.81 5.33 -12.62
N GLU A 90 -6.56 5.05 -12.24
CA GLU A 90 -5.45 6.00 -12.41
C GLU A 90 -4.81 5.95 -13.80
N MET A 91 -4.78 4.76 -14.44
CA MET A 91 -4.01 4.51 -15.68
C MET A 91 -4.85 4.07 -16.86
N ASN A 92 -6.14 3.72 -16.65
CA ASN A 92 -7.01 3.11 -17.65
C ASN A 92 -6.39 1.86 -18.31
N LEU A 93 -5.67 1.05 -17.52
CA LEU A 93 -5.04 -0.18 -17.96
C LEU A 93 -5.82 -1.38 -17.42
N HIS A 94 -6.08 -2.36 -18.27
CA HIS A 94 -6.74 -3.61 -17.89
C HIS A 94 -5.74 -4.58 -17.28
N VAL A 95 -5.99 -5.00 -16.03
CA VAL A 95 -5.15 -5.95 -15.28
C VAL A 95 -5.57 -7.37 -15.60
N VAL A 96 -4.65 -8.18 -16.13
CA VAL A 96 -4.89 -9.58 -16.49
C VAL A 96 -4.41 -10.59 -15.46
N ASN A 97 -3.53 -10.16 -14.55
CA ASN A 97 -3.06 -11.00 -13.45
C ASN A 97 -2.59 -10.16 -12.27
N VAL A 98 -2.85 -10.65 -11.06
CA VAL A 98 -2.44 -10.03 -9.79
C VAL A 98 -1.68 -11.07 -8.96
N ARG A 99 -0.49 -10.73 -8.44
CA ARG A 99 0.31 -11.60 -7.58
C ARG A 99 0.78 -10.83 -6.35
N PHE A 100 0.53 -11.38 -5.16
CA PHE A 100 1.05 -10.82 -3.92
C PHE A 100 2.58 -10.96 -3.86
N ASN A 101 3.25 -9.88 -3.48
CA ASN A 101 4.70 -9.84 -3.32
C ASN A 101 5.10 -9.86 -1.83
N HIS A 102 4.70 -8.83 -1.09
CA HIS A 102 5.09 -8.65 0.31
C HIS A 102 4.16 -7.66 1.02
N SER A 103 4.14 -7.69 2.36
CA SER A 103 3.45 -6.68 3.17
C SER A 103 4.42 -6.00 4.13
N HIS A 104 4.18 -4.72 4.40
CA HIS A 104 4.95 -3.93 5.35
C HIS A 104 4.06 -2.94 6.10
N TYR A 105 4.20 -2.88 7.43
CA TYR A 105 3.51 -1.86 8.23
C TYR A 105 4.33 -0.58 8.24
N PHE A 106 3.84 0.45 7.57
CA PHE A 106 4.49 1.74 7.48
C PHE A 106 4.04 2.64 8.64
N ALA A 107 4.88 2.73 9.66
CA ALA A 107 4.57 3.41 10.92
C ALA A 107 4.26 4.92 10.75
N LYS A 108 4.93 5.60 9.81
CA LYS A 108 4.77 7.04 9.56
C LYS A 108 3.33 7.44 9.21
N SER A 109 2.59 6.60 8.50
CA SER A 109 1.18 6.84 8.14
C SER A 109 0.21 5.90 8.85
N ASN A 110 0.68 5.06 9.78
CA ASN A 110 -0.16 4.04 10.44
C ASN A 110 -0.89 3.16 9.41
N THR A 111 -0.16 2.64 8.42
CA THR A 111 -0.75 1.93 7.28
C THR A 111 -0.09 0.57 7.07
N LEU A 112 -0.89 -0.49 7.00
CA LEU A 112 -0.44 -1.77 6.47
C LEU A 112 -0.47 -1.69 4.94
N MET A 113 0.70 -1.72 4.32
CA MET A 113 0.87 -1.73 2.87
C MET A 113 1.00 -3.16 2.38
N LEU A 114 0.19 -3.52 1.40
CA LEU A 114 0.22 -4.81 0.71
C LEU A 114 0.75 -4.56 -0.71
N ASN A 115 1.95 -5.07 -1.01
CA ASN A 115 2.54 -4.88 -2.33
C ASN A 115 2.22 -6.06 -3.26
N TYR A 116 1.80 -5.74 -4.46
CA TYR A 116 1.43 -6.68 -5.51
C TYR A 116 2.19 -6.41 -6.80
N THR A 117 2.29 -7.43 -7.66
CA THR A 117 2.58 -7.27 -9.08
C THR A 117 1.24 -7.27 -9.82
N ALA A 118 0.98 -6.22 -10.60
CA ALA A 118 -0.16 -6.14 -11.51
C ALA A 118 0.34 -6.24 -12.95
N ILE A 119 -0.08 -7.30 -13.66
CA ILE A 119 0.29 -7.51 -15.07
C ILE A 119 -0.85 -6.97 -15.92
N VAL A 120 -0.52 -6.10 -16.87
CA VAL A 120 -1.49 -5.46 -17.77
C VAL A 120 -1.33 -5.96 -19.21
N ASP A 121 -2.41 -5.94 -19.97
CA ASP A 121 -2.44 -6.41 -21.37
C ASP A 121 -1.98 -5.35 -22.38
N SER A 122 -1.93 -4.08 -21.98
CA SER A 122 -1.54 -2.95 -22.81
C SER A 122 -0.51 -2.05 -22.09
N MET A 123 0.26 -1.30 -22.85
CA MET A 123 1.13 -0.24 -22.36
C MET A 123 0.60 1.16 -22.73
N ASP A 124 -0.58 1.23 -23.30
CA ASP A 124 -1.25 2.48 -23.74
C ASP A 124 -1.98 3.09 -22.53
N VAL A 125 -1.28 3.95 -21.81
CA VAL A 125 -1.76 4.58 -20.58
C VAL A 125 -2.58 5.82 -20.89
N HIS A 126 -3.74 5.95 -20.25
CA HIS A 126 -4.56 7.15 -20.24
C HIS A 126 -4.76 7.57 -18.77
N GLU A 127 -3.81 8.36 -18.27
CA GLU A 127 -3.78 8.80 -16.88
C GLU A 127 -4.95 9.72 -16.52
N ASN A 128 -5.37 9.66 -15.26
CA ASN A 128 -6.34 10.59 -14.70
C ASN A 128 -5.67 11.88 -14.16
N ASP A 129 -6.47 12.81 -13.64
CA ASP A 129 -5.98 14.11 -13.13
C ASP A 129 -5.08 14.02 -11.89
N GLU A 130 -4.98 12.85 -11.24
CA GLU A 130 -4.11 12.63 -10.07
C GLU A 130 -2.66 12.36 -10.45
N ILE A 131 -2.41 11.94 -11.70
CA ILE A 131 -1.11 11.57 -12.22
C ILE A 131 -0.50 12.72 -13.01
N ASP A 132 0.61 13.27 -12.52
CA ASP A 132 1.33 14.37 -13.20
C ASP A 132 2.16 13.88 -14.39
N ALA A 133 2.69 12.66 -14.31
CA ALA A 133 3.47 12.02 -15.37
C ALA A 133 3.61 10.52 -15.11
N TYR A 134 3.78 9.77 -16.18
CA TYR A 134 4.12 8.35 -16.11
C TYR A 134 5.22 8.00 -17.10
N ARG A 135 5.88 6.86 -16.85
CA ARG A 135 6.84 6.30 -17.80
C ARG A 135 7.04 4.80 -17.59
N TRP A 136 7.11 4.07 -18.70
CA TRP A 136 7.56 2.68 -18.72
C TRP A 136 9.09 2.62 -18.73
N PHE A 137 9.65 1.86 -17.82
CA PHE A 137 11.09 1.66 -17.66
C PHE A 137 11.44 0.19 -17.84
N SER A 138 12.66 -0.11 -18.28
CA SER A 138 13.22 -1.43 -18.08
C SER A 138 13.43 -1.69 -16.58
N ARG A 139 13.62 -2.95 -16.18
CA ARG A 139 13.87 -3.31 -14.76
C ARG A 139 15.04 -2.54 -14.15
N GLU A 140 16.13 -2.40 -14.89
CA GLU A 140 17.32 -1.65 -14.45
C GLU A 140 17.08 -0.14 -14.35
N GLU A 141 16.36 0.43 -15.31
CA GLU A 141 16.00 1.86 -15.29
C GLU A 141 15.03 2.16 -14.15
N ALA A 142 14.03 1.30 -13.91
CA ALA A 142 13.09 1.47 -12.81
C ALA A 142 13.82 1.52 -11.46
N ALA A 143 14.77 0.62 -11.22
CA ALA A 143 15.60 0.61 -10.02
C ALA A 143 16.41 1.91 -9.81
N LYS A 144 16.83 2.57 -10.90
CA LYS A 144 17.59 3.83 -10.86
C LYS A 144 16.72 5.07 -10.68
N ASN A 145 15.48 5.01 -11.18
CA ASN A 145 14.58 6.17 -11.27
C ASN A 145 13.55 6.23 -10.14
N VAL A 146 13.21 5.11 -9.49
CA VAL A 146 12.29 5.12 -8.34
C VAL A 146 12.86 5.96 -7.19
N ALA A 147 11.98 6.63 -6.47
CA ALA A 147 12.35 7.45 -5.31
C ALA A 147 13.16 6.64 -4.30
N ARG A 148 14.41 7.05 -4.07
CA ARG A 148 15.32 6.43 -3.10
C ARG A 148 14.83 6.68 -1.66
N HIS A 149 15.13 5.77 -0.74
CA HIS A 149 14.76 5.86 0.67
C HIS A 149 13.25 6.11 0.85
N SER A 150 12.45 5.38 0.08
CA SER A 150 11.00 5.43 0.11
C SER A 150 10.42 4.02 0.11
N LEU A 151 9.23 3.88 0.66
CA LEU A 151 8.51 2.60 0.66
C LEU A 151 8.35 2.02 -0.76
N ALA A 152 8.08 2.88 -1.76
CA ALA A 152 8.02 2.48 -3.16
C ALA A 152 9.36 1.91 -3.67
N GLY A 153 10.48 2.55 -3.30
CA GLY A 153 11.83 2.08 -3.63
C GLY A 153 12.16 0.76 -2.97
N ASP A 154 11.80 0.58 -1.70
CA ASP A 154 12.05 -0.65 -0.95
C ASP A 154 11.23 -1.83 -1.51
N PHE A 155 9.94 -1.62 -1.83
CA PHE A 155 9.12 -2.63 -2.51
C PHE A 155 9.64 -2.98 -3.89
N LEU A 156 9.98 -1.98 -4.70
CA LEU A 156 10.51 -2.25 -6.05
C LEU A 156 11.83 -3.02 -5.99
N LYS A 157 12.73 -2.65 -5.07
CA LYS A 157 13.98 -3.37 -4.86
C LYS A 157 13.71 -4.82 -4.45
N GLY A 158 12.81 -5.04 -3.49
CA GLY A 158 12.40 -6.39 -3.07
C GLY A 158 11.85 -7.23 -4.22
N TYR A 159 10.97 -6.65 -5.05
CA TYR A 159 10.47 -7.31 -6.26
C TYR A 159 11.58 -7.70 -7.24
N LEU A 160 12.57 -6.82 -7.43
CA LEU A 160 13.65 -7.05 -8.39
C LEU A 160 14.70 -8.08 -7.92
N THR A 161 14.94 -8.17 -6.60
CA THR A 161 15.99 -9.01 -6.00
C THR A 161 15.44 -10.30 -5.34
N GLY A 162 14.14 -10.35 -5.04
CA GLY A 162 13.53 -11.41 -4.22
C GLY A 162 13.72 -11.22 -2.71
N GLU A 163 14.42 -10.16 -2.27
CA GLU A 163 14.73 -9.87 -0.87
C GLU A 163 14.19 -8.50 -0.45
N TYR A 164 13.33 -8.46 0.58
CA TYR A 164 12.66 -7.25 1.05
C TYR A 164 13.35 -6.68 2.30
N HIS A 165 13.89 -5.45 2.19
CA HIS A 165 14.47 -4.67 3.28
C HIS A 165 13.83 -3.28 3.28
N PHE A 166 13.37 -2.82 4.45
CA PHE A 166 12.67 -1.54 4.58
C PHE A 166 13.50 -0.56 5.41
N SER A 167 13.76 0.60 4.86
CA SER A 167 14.63 1.64 5.44
C SER A 167 14.02 2.29 6.70
N ASP A 168 12.74 2.18 6.95
CA ASP A 168 12.07 2.66 8.16
C ASP A 168 12.18 1.69 9.36
N MET A 169 12.70 0.49 9.15
CA MET A 169 13.01 -0.50 10.20
C MET A 169 14.42 -0.32 10.79
N GLU A 170 15.26 0.52 10.20
CA GLU A 170 16.67 0.72 10.59
C GLU A 170 16.87 1.86 11.62
N ASN A 171 15.78 2.41 12.23
CA ASN A 171 15.81 3.52 13.21
C ASN A 171 15.33 3.10 14.59
#